data_cdc0751ad84419cc6eea5311d8054bae
#
_entry.id   cdc0751ad84419cc6eea5311d8054bae
#
_cell.length_a   1.000
_cell.length_b   1.000
_cell.length_c   1.000
_cell.angle_alpha   90.00
_cell.angle_beta   90.00
_cell.angle_gamma   90.00
#
_symmetry.space_group_name_H-M   'P 1'
#
loop_
_entity.id
_entity.type
_entity.pdbx_description
1 polymer ?
#
loop_
_entity_poly.entity_id
_entity_poly.type
_entity_poly.pdbx_seq_one_letter_code
_entity_poly.pdbx_strand_id
1 'polypeptide(L)'
;DVIVRPFSTMFAAERVRTLIRDRKDFIVTSDYIGPDRRKSTDRDSDTQPLTVPNFLQAIVNGDDAAIDRASSWAREAKDVIVAERLRRLAMRIVISVEIQLTKPENSAMTVRLDVVDMARTARELRVQMVKASRSEAAEVAAALIDQIASLGDGTGAPRRTLQLIKELSMATYAAYANGESLERSKDEIERTVANLRVRLQTRSADERIRAQIEAAKAKDAGDADATADDTGQAAGAGIKRAAM
;
A
#
# COMPACT_ATOMS: atom_id res chain seq x y z
N ASP A 1 -8.72 -12.97 16.29
CA ASP A 1 -8.96 -14.24 15.60
C ASP A 1 -10.38 -14.32 15.07
N VAL A 2 -10.55 -14.95 13.91
CA VAL A 2 -11.86 -15.22 13.32
C VAL A 2 -12.06 -16.73 13.27
N ILE A 3 -13.19 -17.19 13.80
CA ILE A 3 -13.57 -18.60 13.73
C ILE A 3 -14.70 -18.72 12.68
N VAL A 4 -14.44 -19.51 11.64
CA VAL A 4 -15.39 -19.74 10.54
C VAL A 4 -16.24 -20.96 10.86
N ARG A 5 -17.55 -20.86 10.67
CA ARG A 5 -18.48 -21.98 10.82
C ARG A 5 -18.38 -22.95 9.63
N PRO A 6 -18.57 -24.27 9.86
CA PRO A 6 -18.80 -24.95 11.14
C PRO A 6 -17.53 -25.14 11.96
N PHE A 7 -17.62 -25.05 13.30
CA PHE A 7 -16.50 -25.29 14.21
C PHE A 7 -16.95 -26.16 15.42
N SER A 8 -16.02 -26.93 15.97
CA SER A 8 -16.27 -27.71 17.18
C SER A 8 -16.02 -26.87 18.44
N THR A 9 -16.68 -27.21 19.55
CA THR A 9 -16.43 -26.60 20.86
C THR A 9 -14.98 -26.75 21.31
N MET A 10 -14.34 -27.88 20.98
CA MET A 10 -12.95 -28.14 21.28
C MET A 10 -12.03 -27.19 20.51
N PHE A 11 -12.28 -26.96 19.23
CA PHE A 11 -11.53 -26.00 18.43
C PHE A 11 -11.68 -24.56 18.97
N ALA A 12 -12.89 -24.15 19.34
CA ALA A 12 -13.14 -22.85 19.94
C ALA A 12 -12.38 -22.69 21.27
N ALA A 13 -12.45 -23.71 22.14
CA ALA A 13 -11.73 -23.70 23.41
C ALA A 13 -10.21 -23.60 23.23
N GLU A 14 -9.63 -24.31 22.27
CA GLU A 14 -8.20 -24.24 21.98
C GLU A 14 -7.79 -22.86 21.45
N ARG A 15 -8.61 -22.24 20.61
CA ARG A 15 -8.36 -20.84 20.16
C ARG A 15 -8.40 -19.86 21.31
N VAL A 16 -9.32 -19.99 22.25
CA VAL A 16 -9.38 -19.15 23.45
C VAL A 16 -8.13 -19.36 24.31
N ARG A 17 -7.71 -20.61 24.55
CA ARG A 17 -6.46 -20.91 25.29
C ARG A 17 -5.24 -20.28 24.63
N THR A 18 -5.16 -20.33 23.29
CA THR A 18 -4.08 -19.68 22.55
C THR A 18 -4.07 -18.17 22.76
N LEU A 19 -5.25 -17.50 22.71
CA LEU A 19 -5.35 -16.07 22.97
C LEU A 19 -5.00 -15.67 24.41
N ILE A 20 -5.26 -16.55 25.37
CA ILE A 20 -4.86 -16.35 26.78
C ILE A 20 -3.34 -16.43 26.93
N ARG A 21 -2.67 -17.36 26.24
CA ARG A 21 -1.22 -17.53 26.31
C ARG A 21 -0.47 -16.51 25.48
N ASP A 22 -0.87 -16.34 24.22
CA ASP A 22 -0.10 -15.64 23.21
C ASP A 22 -0.97 -14.55 22.54
N ARG A 23 -0.84 -13.32 23.01
CA ARG A 23 -1.44 -12.19 22.33
C ARG A 23 -0.47 -11.62 21.32
N LYS A 24 -0.92 -11.57 20.07
CA LYS A 24 -0.14 -10.94 19.00
C LYS A 24 -0.21 -9.43 19.12
N ASP A 25 0.91 -8.78 18.80
CA ASP A 25 0.96 -7.33 18.63
C ASP A 25 -0.01 -6.87 17.55
N PHE A 26 -0.48 -5.63 17.68
CA PHE A 26 -1.37 -5.03 16.69
C PHE A 26 -0.55 -4.28 15.64
N ILE A 27 -1.10 -4.25 14.45
CA ILE A 27 -0.65 -3.36 13.39
C ILE A 27 -1.75 -2.36 13.05
N VAL A 28 -1.33 -1.16 12.69
CA VAL A 28 -2.22 -0.08 12.23
C VAL A 28 -1.85 0.24 10.80
N THR A 29 -2.81 0.08 9.89
CA THR A 29 -2.69 0.48 8.48
C THR A 29 -3.82 1.43 8.12
N SER A 30 -3.87 1.91 6.87
CA SER A 30 -4.99 2.73 6.38
C SER A 30 -6.35 2.01 6.52
N ASP A 31 -6.37 0.71 6.29
CA ASP A 31 -7.61 -0.08 6.13
C ASP A 31 -7.83 -1.11 7.26
N TYR A 32 -6.82 -1.32 8.12
CA TYR A 32 -6.88 -2.36 9.13
C TYR A 32 -6.22 -1.93 10.45
N ILE A 33 -6.91 -2.19 11.55
CA ILE A 33 -6.36 -2.08 12.90
C ILE A 33 -6.66 -3.42 13.59
N GLY A 34 -5.64 -4.12 14.03
CA GLY A 34 -5.83 -5.39 14.72
C GLY A 34 -4.57 -6.24 14.80
N PRO A 35 -4.71 -7.49 15.31
CA PRO A 35 -3.57 -8.40 15.49
C PRO A 35 -2.82 -8.64 14.19
N ASP A 36 -1.49 -8.70 14.26
CA ASP A 36 -0.67 -9.01 13.09
C ASP A 36 -1.01 -10.40 12.54
N ARG A 37 -1.48 -10.44 11.29
CA ARG A 37 -1.85 -11.66 10.58
C ARG A 37 -0.76 -12.19 9.66
N ARG A 38 0.37 -11.50 9.57
CA ARG A 38 1.48 -11.91 8.70
C ARG A 38 2.08 -13.22 9.19
N LYS A 39 2.38 -14.11 8.25
CA LYS A 39 2.98 -15.42 8.54
C LYS A 39 4.51 -15.39 8.61
N SER A 40 5.14 -14.37 8.05
CA SER A 40 6.60 -14.18 8.07
C SER A 40 6.95 -12.75 8.44
N THR A 41 7.94 -12.60 9.29
CA THR A 41 8.59 -11.33 9.66
C THR A 41 9.50 -10.78 8.57
N ASP A 42 9.69 -11.52 7.49
CA ASP A 42 10.69 -11.28 6.46
C ASP A 42 10.30 -10.23 5.40
N ARG A 43 9.12 -9.62 5.57
CA ARG A 43 8.74 -8.46 4.75
C ARG A 43 9.05 -7.19 5.52
N ASP A 44 10.05 -6.48 5.05
CA ASP A 44 10.36 -5.09 5.38
C ASP A 44 9.07 -4.26 5.31
N SER A 45 8.32 -4.23 6.41
CA SER A 45 7.14 -3.39 6.50
C SER A 45 7.46 -2.24 7.45
N ASP A 46 7.37 -1.01 6.96
CA ASP A 46 7.46 0.22 7.75
C ASP A 46 6.39 0.31 8.86
N THR A 47 5.65 -0.77 9.10
CA THR A 47 4.59 -0.80 10.10
C THR A 47 5.16 -1.31 11.40
N GLN A 48 5.39 -0.41 12.35
CA GLN A 48 5.80 -0.79 13.70
C GLN A 48 4.63 -1.51 14.40
N PRO A 49 4.91 -2.67 15.01
CA PRO A 49 3.90 -3.35 15.82
C PRO A 49 3.62 -2.56 17.10
N LEU A 50 2.35 -2.50 17.47
CA LEU A 50 1.89 -1.93 18.73
C LEU A 50 1.65 -3.07 19.71
N THR A 51 2.47 -3.17 20.76
CA THR A 51 2.33 -4.19 21.80
C THR A 51 1.04 -3.94 22.59
N VAL A 52 0.19 -4.96 22.66
CA VAL A 52 -1.12 -4.91 23.32
C VAL A 52 -1.11 -5.78 24.56
N PRO A 53 -1.44 -5.24 25.76
CA PRO A 53 -1.54 -6.04 26.97
C PRO A 53 -2.51 -7.21 26.84
N ASN A 54 -2.16 -8.36 27.39
CA ASN A 54 -3.00 -9.55 27.36
C ASN A 54 -4.06 -9.51 28.48
N PHE A 55 -5.15 -8.80 28.23
CA PHE A 55 -6.26 -8.63 29.17
C PHE A 55 -6.91 -9.96 29.57
N LEU A 56 -7.01 -10.90 28.64
CA LEU A 56 -7.59 -12.24 28.93
C LEU A 56 -6.72 -13.02 29.90
N GLN A 57 -5.41 -12.95 29.75
CA GLN A 57 -4.48 -13.59 30.68
C GLN A 57 -4.55 -12.97 32.06
N ALA A 58 -4.64 -11.64 32.15
CA ALA A 58 -4.79 -10.94 33.43
C ALA A 58 -6.07 -11.36 34.18
N ILE A 59 -7.20 -11.46 33.48
CA ILE A 59 -8.48 -11.91 34.04
C ILE A 59 -8.37 -13.36 34.55
N VAL A 60 -7.81 -14.26 33.75
CA VAL A 60 -7.67 -15.68 34.14
C VAL A 60 -6.77 -15.87 35.36
N ASN A 61 -5.73 -15.04 35.47
CA ASN A 61 -4.79 -15.07 36.58
C ASN A 61 -5.28 -14.30 37.84
N GLY A 62 -6.40 -13.58 37.74
CA GLY A 62 -6.88 -12.73 38.84
C GLY A 62 -5.94 -11.57 39.15
N ASP A 63 -5.18 -11.07 38.16
CA ASP A 63 -4.24 -9.97 38.31
C ASP A 63 -4.95 -8.63 38.07
N ASP A 64 -5.56 -8.07 39.14
CA ASP A 64 -6.28 -6.80 39.06
C ASP A 64 -5.37 -5.65 38.63
N ALA A 65 -4.11 -5.63 39.08
CA ALA A 65 -3.16 -4.61 38.68
C ALA A 65 -2.82 -4.67 37.17
N ALA A 66 -2.76 -5.86 36.57
CA ALA A 66 -2.60 -6.01 35.13
C ALA A 66 -3.86 -5.61 34.37
N ILE A 67 -5.05 -5.82 34.91
CA ILE A 67 -6.33 -5.37 34.36
C ILE A 67 -6.38 -3.84 34.31
N ASP A 68 -6.00 -3.17 35.42
CA ASP A 68 -5.96 -1.72 35.49
C ASP A 68 -4.94 -1.12 34.53
N ARG A 69 -3.73 -1.71 34.44
CA ARG A 69 -2.71 -1.30 33.46
C ARG A 69 -3.21 -1.46 32.02
N ALA A 70 -3.88 -2.56 31.69
CA ALA A 70 -4.44 -2.78 30.35
C ALA A 70 -5.54 -1.76 30.03
N SER A 71 -6.36 -1.38 31.00
CA SER A 71 -7.40 -0.35 30.84
C SER A 71 -6.82 1.04 30.63
N SER A 72 -5.75 1.39 31.35
CA SER A 72 -5.02 2.65 31.15
C SER A 72 -4.34 2.68 29.80
N TRP A 73 -3.67 1.60 29.44
CA TRP A 73 -3.06 1.45 28.11
C TRP A 73 -4.09 1.64 26.99
N ALA A 74 -5.29 1.06 27.10
CA ALA A 74 -6.32 1.18 26.06
C ALA A 74 -6.76 2.64 25.84
N ARG A 75 -6.75 3.46 26.89
CA ARG A 75 -7.03 4.90 26.79
C ARG A 75 -5.90 5.66 26.11
N GLU A 76 -4.67 5.42 26.52
CA GLU A 76 -3.48 6.07 25.98
C GLU A 76 -3.21 5.66 24.51
N ALA A 77 -3.40 4.37 24.19
CA ALA A 77 -3.18 3.84 22.85
C ALA A 77 -4.16 4.40 21.81
N LYS A 78 -5.32 4.92 22.24
CA LYS A 78 -6.30 5.50 21.32
C LYS A 78 -5.71 6.62 20.48
N ASP A 79 -4.99 7.54 21.11
CA ASP A 79 -4.39 8.69 20.42
C ASP A 79 -3.25 8.26 19.51
N VAL A 80 -2.43 7.31 19.94
CA VAL A 80 -1.36 6.70 19.14
C VAL A 80 -1.92 6.00 17.91
N ILE A 81 -3.00 5.22 18.08
CA ILE A 81 -3.67 4.51 16.97
C ILE A 81 -4.26 5.50 15.97
N VAL A 82 -4.90 6.57 16.46
CA VAL A 82 -5.48 7.61 15.57
C VAL A 82 -4.38 8.32 14.81
N ALA A 83 -3.29 8.72 15.47
CA ALA A 83 -2.16 9.38 14.83
C ALA A 83 -1.53 8.50 13.74
N GLU A 84 -1.28 7.22 14.03
CA GLU A 84 -0.70 6.30 13.06
C GLU A 84 -1.65 6.07 11.87
N ARG A 85 -2.95 5.95 12.10
CA ARG A 85 -3.94 5.84 11.03
C ARG A 85 -3.95 7.07 10.12
N LEU A 86 -3.92 8.26 10.70
CA LEU A 86 -3.88 9.51 9.94
C LEU A 86 -2.60 9.62 9.10
N ARG A 87 -1.46 9.22 9.68
CA ARG A 87 -0.19 9.12 8.96
C ARG A 87 -0.31 8.19 7.75
N ARG A 88 -0.89 7.01 7.92
CA ARG A 88 -1.07 6.03 6.82
C ARG A 88 -2.02 6.54 5.74
N LEU A 89 -3.09 7.23 6.10
CA LEU A 89 -4.00 7.83 5.13
C LEU A 89 -3.31 8.94 4.32
N ALA A 90 -2.57 9.82 4.97
CA ALA A 90 -1.80 10.86 4.29
C ALA A 90 -0.75 10.24 3.34
N MET A 91 0.01 9.24 3.81
CA MET A 91 1.00 8.51 3.02
C MET A 91 0.39 7.81 1.80
N ARG A 92 -0.81 7.26 1.90
CA ARG A 92 -1.52 6.65 0.77
C ARG A 92 -1.70 7.64 -0.38
N ILE A 93 -2.09 8.88 -0.09
CA ILE A 93 -2.21 9.95 -1.09
C ILE A 93 -0.82 10.30 -1.66
N VAL A 94 0.18 10.49 -0.80
CA VAL A 94 1.56 10.80 -1.22
C VAL A 94 2.09 9.72 -2.16
N ILE A 95 1.90 8.43 -1.84
CA ILE A 95 2.32 7.30 -2.66
C ILE A 95 1.64 7.33 -4.03
N SER A 96 0.32 7.56 -4.07
CA SER A 96 -0.43 7.62 -5.33
C SER A 96 0.08 8.74 -6.23
N VAL A 97 0.38 9.91 -5.67
CA VAL A 97 0.96 11.04 -6.40
C VAL A 97 2.40 10.78 -6.82
N GLU A 98 3.22 10.20 -5.95
CA GLU A 98 4.63 9.93 -6.23
C GLU A 98 4.81 8.96 -7.39
N ILE A 99 3.95 7.95 -7.50
CA ILE A 99 3.92 7.04 -8.66
C ILE A 99 3.75 7.81 -9.97
N GLN A 100 2.91 8.85 -9.98
CA GLN A 100 2.71 9.69 -11.18
C GLN A 100 3.88 10.63 -11.44
N LEU A 101 4.43 11.24 -10.38
CA LEU A 101 5.56 12.18 -10.50
C LEU A 101 6.86 11.50 -10.95
N THR A 102 7.05 10.23 -10.59
CA THR A 102 8.24 9.43 -10.93
C THR A 102 8.17 8.86 -12.35
N LYS A 103 6.98 8.87 -12.97
CA LYS A 103 6.78 8.34 -14.31
C LYS A 103 7.57 9.16 -15.34
N PRO A 104 8.34 8.50 -16.23
CA PRO A 104 8.99 9.18 -17.36
C PRO A 104 7.94 9.83 -18.29
N GLU A 105 8.21 11.04 -18.76
CA GLU A 105 7.27 11.79 -19.63
C GLU A 105 6.93 11.04 -20.94
N ASN A 106 7.84 10.20 -21.42
CA ASN A 106 7.69 9.40 -22.65
C ASN A 106 7.20 7.97 -22.38
N SER A 107 6.68 7.65 -21.20
CA SER A 107 6.18 6.31 -20.91
C SER A 107 4.82 6.08 -21.58
N ALA A 108 4.75 5.09 -22.48
CA ALA A 108 3.49 4.64 -23.09
C ALA A 108 2.48 4.06 -22.08
N MET A 109 2.94 3.76 -20.86
CA MET A 109 2.11 3.20 -19.79
C MET A 109 1.28 4.30 -19.12
N THR A 110 0.03 4.40 -19.46
CA THR A 110 -0.93 5.34 -18.86
C THR A 110 -1.38 4.78 -17.50
N VAL A 111 -0.61 5.03 -16.45
CA VAL A 111 -1.10 4.77 -15.08
C VAL A 111 -2.09 5.88 -14.74
N ARG A 112 -3.37 5.53 -14.70
CA ARG A 112 -4.43 6.46 -14.33
C ARG A 112 -4.42 6.67 -12.81
N LEU A 113 -4.50 7.92 -12.38
CA LEU A 113 -4.66 8.25 -10.97
C LEU A 113 -6.05 7.80 -10.49
N ASP A 114 -6.11 7.08 -9.39
CA ASP A 114 -7.41 6.80 -8.76
C ASP A 114 -7.85 8.01 -7.92
N VAL A 115 -8.40 9.00 -8.61
CA VAL A 115 -8.90 10.25 -8.00
C VAL A 115 -10.03 9.96 -7.02
N VAL A 116 -10.85 8.92 -7.28
CA VAL A 116 -11.97 8.54 -6.41
C VAL A 116 -11.46 8.02 -5.07
N ASP A 117 -10.45 7.14 -5.10
CA ASP A 117 -9.84 6.62 -3.87
C ASP A 117 -9.08 7.72 -3.11
N MET A 118 -8.35 8.58 -3.81
CA MET A 118 -7.68 9.73 -3.20
C MET A 118 -8.67 10.68 -2.53
N ALA A 119 -9.78 11.03 -3.21
CA ALA A 119 -10.81 11.90 -2.66
C ALA A 119 -11.50 11.27 -1.43
N ARG A 120 -11.76 9.95 -1.47
CA ARG A 120 -12.30 9.20 -0.32
C ARG A 120 -11.33 9.25 0.86
N THR A 121 -10.05 9.02 0.61
CA THR A 121 -8.99 9.04 1.63
C THR A 121 -8.85 10.42 2.26
N ALA A 122 -8.88 11.49 1.45
CA ALA A 122 -8.80 12.87 1.93
C ALA A 122 -10.03 13.28 2.77
N ARG A 123 -11.23 12.82 2.39
CA ARG A 123 -12.45 13.03 3.21
C ARG A 123 -12.36 12.30 4.55
N GLU A 124 -11.84 11.08 4.56
CA GLU A 124 -11.62 10.34 5.81
C GLU A 124 -10.62 11.06 6.70
N LEU A 125 -9.50 11.55 6.17
CA LEU A 125 -8.56 12.40 6.89
C LEU A 125 -9.26 13.57 7.57
N ARG A 126 -10.03 14.35 6.81
CA ARG A 126 -10.78 15.50 7.34
C ARG A 126 -11.73 15.10 8.47
N VAL A 127 -12.50 14.02 8.30
CA VAL A 127 -13.42 13.51 9.34
C VAL A 127 -12.70 13.16 10.62
N GLN A 128 -11.54 12.51 10.52
CA GLN A 128 -10.76 12.15 11.70
C GLN A 128 -10.14 13.39 12.38
N MET A 129 -9.71 14.40 11.61
CA MET A 129 -9.21 15.68 12.15
C MET A 129 -10.30 16.42 12.94
N VAL A 130 -11.52 16.49 12.39
CA VAL A 130 -12.68 17.08 13.09
C VAL A 130 -13.00 16.32 14.37
N LYS A 131 -13.02 15.00 14.34
CA LYS A 131 -13.25 14.16 15.55
C LYS A 131 -12.18 14.34 16.61
N ALA A 132 -10.94 14.63 16.21
CA ALA A 132 -9.83 14.90 17.10
C ALA A 132 -9.78 16.37 17.56
N SER A 133 -10.78 17.20 17.20
CA SER A 133 -10.83 18.65 17.51
C SER A 133 -9.61 19.43 16.98
N ARG A 134 -9.08 19.04 15.82
CA ARG A 134 -7.94 19.66 15.14
C ARG A 134 -8.46 20.50 13.96
N SER A 135 -9.02 21.69 14.25
CA SER A 135 -9.67 22.57 13.25
C SER A 135 -8.72 22.98 12.13
N GLU A 136 -7.49 23.41 12.46
CA GLU A 136 -6.50 23.84 11.46
C GLU A 136 -6.12 22.70 10.50
N ALA A 137 -5.86 21.51 11.04
CA ALA A 137 -5.58 20.34 10.22
C ALA A 137 -6.78 19.94 9.33
N ALA A 138 -8.01 20.13 9.83
CA ALA A 138 -9.23 19.87 9.06
C ALA A 138 -9.42 20.88 7.91
N GLU A 139 -8.98 22.14 8.06
CA GLU A 139 -8.99 23.14 6.99
C GLU A 139 -7.95 22.79 5.90
N VAL A 140 -6.73 22.38 6.28
CA VAL A 140 -5.74 21.91 5.33
C VAL A 140 -6.24 20.68 4.57
N ALA A 141 -6.92 19.75 5.26
CA ALA A 141 -7.55 18.59 4.62
C ALA A 141 -8.69 19.00 3.67
N ALA A 142 -9.42 20.08 3.93
CA ALA A 142 -10.42 20.60 3.01
C ALA A 142 -9.77 21.15 1.72
N ALA A 143 -8.69 21.93 1.84
CA ALA A 143 -7.92 22.39 0.69
C ALA A 143 -7.34 21.22 -0.13
N LEU A 144 -6.89 20.15 0.53
CA LEU A 144 -6.45 18.92 -0.13
C LEU A 144 -7.59 18.27 -0.96
N ILE A 145 -8.81 18.21 -0.41
CA ILE A 145 -9.98 17.67 -1.12
C ILE A 145 -10.28 18.49 -2.38
N ASP A 146 -10.24 19.82 -2.29
CA ASP A 146 -10.49 20.72 -3.42
C ASP A 146 -9.45 20.57 -4.52
N GLN A 147 -8.17 20.40 -4.16
CA GLN A 147 -7.11 20.16 -5.12
C GLN A 147 -7.24 18.79 -5.79
N ILE A 148 -7.64 17.74 -5.06
CA ILE A 148 -7.91 16.44 -5.66
C ILE A 148 -9.10 16.51 -6.61
N ALA A 149 -10.16 17.23 -6.26
CA ALA A 149 -11.32 17.43 -7.10
C ALA A 149 -10.97 18.15 -8.42
N SER A 150 -9.99 19.05 -8.42
CA SER A 150 -9.53 19.75 -9.62
C SER A 150 -8.84 18.83 -10.66
N LEU A 151 -8.46 17.60 -10.29
CA LEU A 151 -7.86 16.64 -11.20
C LEU A 151 -8.84 16.03 -12.21
N GLY A 152 -10.14 16.20 -12.01
CA GLY A 152 -11.17 15.62 -12.89
C GLY A 152 -11.12 14.08 -12.89
N ASP A 153 -10.88 13.48 -14.04
CA ASP A 153 -10.77 12.02 -14.19
C ASP A 153 -9.36 11.48 -13.91
N GLY A 154 -8.41 12.34 -13.56
CA GLY A 154 -7.02 11.98 -13.27
C GLY A 154 -6.15 11.75 -14.50
N THR A 155 -6.66 12.05 -15.71
CA THR A 155 -5.89 11.91 -16.96
C THR A 155 -5.10 13.19 -17.23
N GLY A 156 -3.78 13.08 -17.43
CA GLY A 156 -2.96 14.24 -17.77
C GLY A 156 -2.82 15.30 -16.66
N ALA A 157 -2.92 14.90 -15.40
CA ALA A 157 -2.82 15.80 -14.25
C ALA A 157 -1.51 16.62 -14.29
N PRO A 158 -1.57 17.96 -14.16
CA PRO A 158 -0.39 18.82 -14.19
C PRO A 158 0.58 18.48 -13.05
N ARG A 159 1.88 18.36 -13.33
CA ARG A 159 2.90 18.07 -12.30
C ARG A 159 2.83 19.03 -11.11
N ARG A 160 2.55 20.31 -11.36
CA ARG A 160 2.41 21.32 -10.30
C ARG A 160 1.24 21.00 -9.36
N THR A 161 0.10 20.59 -9.91
CA THR A 161 -1.07 20.19 -9.09
C THR A 161 -0.77 18.94 -8.29
N LEU A 162 -0.12 17.94 -8.88
CA LEU A 162 0.33 16.74 -8.18
C LEU A 162 1.29 17.07 -7.03
N GLN A 163 2.25 17.96 -7.26
CA GLN A 163 3.19 18.41 -6.24
C GLN A 163 2.45 19.11 -5.08
N LEU A 164 1.49 19.98 -5.38
CA LEU A 164 0.68 20.66 -4.37
C LEU A 164 -0.16 19.68 -3.55
N ILE A 165 -0.77 18.67 -4.18
CA ILE A 165 -1.52 17.61 -3.47
C ILE A 165 -0.60 16.85 -2.52
N LYS A 166 0.61 16.52 -2.95
CA LYS A 166 1.61 15.88 -2.10
C LYS A 166 1.95 16.73 -0.88
N GLU A 167 2.24 18.02 -1.10
CA GLU A 167 2.58 18.97 -0.02
C GLU A 167 1.41 19.18 0.94
N LEU A 168 0.19 19.34 0.44
CA LEU A 168 -1.01 19.46 1.28
C LEU A 168 -1.28 18.19 2.09
N SER A 169 -1.06 17.00 1.52
CA SER A 169 -1.21 15.74 2.26
C SER A 169 -0.21 15.63 3.40
N MET A 170 1.04 16.02 3.17
CA MET A 170 2.07 16.08 4.20
C MET A 170 1.74 17.14 5.27
N ALA A 171 1.30 18.33 4.84
CA ALA A 171 0.90 19.42 5.74
C ALA A 171 -0.32 19.06 6.61
N THR A 172 -1.27 18.30 6.07
CA THR A 172 -2.43 17.81 6.84
C THR A 172 -1.99 16.95 8.01
N TYR A 173 -1.07 16.02 7.78
CA TYR A 173 -0.54 15.19 8.85
C TYR A 173 0.29 16.03 9.84
N ALA A 174 1.12 16.92 9.33
CA ALA A 174 1.95 17.82 10.10
C ALA A 174 1.14 18.71 11.06
N ALA A 175 0.06 19.30 10.59
CA ALA A 175 -0.85 20.10 11.41
C ALA A 175 -1.56 19.29 12.50
N TYR A 176 -1.77 17.98 12.28
CA TYR A 176 -2.28 17.09 13.33
C TYR A 176 -1.25 16.81 14.42
N ALA A 177 0.01 16.59 14.02
CA ALA A 177 1.05 16.08 14.89
C ALA A 177 1.54 17.08 15.96
N ASN A 178 1.24 18.37 15.84
CA ASN A 178 1.62 19.45 16.76
C ASN A 178 3.11 19.45 17.22
N GLY A 179 3.95 20.18 16.54
CA GLY A 179 5.25 20.61 17.09
C GLY A 179 6.35 19.56 17.00
N GLU A 180 6.77 18.97 18.11
CA GLU A 180 7.97 18.13 18.19
C GLU A 180 7.95 16.86 17.30
N SER A 181 6.78 16.36 16.94
CA SER A 181 6.66 15.22 16.04
C SER A 181 6.72 15.61 14.55
N LEU A 182 6.64 16.89 14.24
CA LEU A 182 6.59 17.39 12.86
C LEU A 182 7.87 17.11 12.08
N GLU A 183 9.03 17.42 12.66
CA GLU A 183 10.32 17.18 12.00
C GLU A 183 10.57 15.68 11.83
N ARG A 184 10.32 14.87 12.87
CA ARG A 184 10.42 13.42 12.77
C ARG A 184 9.50 12.85 11.70
N SER A 185 8.27 13.33 11.64
CA SER A 185 7.28 12.89 10.65
C SER A 185 7.68 13.28 9.24
N LYS A 186 8.23 14.49 9.08
CA LYS A 186 8.75 14.96 7.80
C LYS A 186 9.91 14.10 7.32
N ASP A 187 10.91 13.87 8.18
CA ASP A 187 12.07 13.03 7.87
C ASP A 187 11.65 11.59 7.55
N GLU A 188 10.67 11.04 8.28
CA GLU A 188 10.17 9.70 8.06
C GLU A 188 9.40 9.61 6.73
N ILE A 189 8.56 10.60 6.43
CA ILE A 189 7.85 10.68 5.14
C ILE A 189 8.86 10.81 4.00
N GLU A 190 9.87 11.68 4.10
CA GLU A 190 10.90 11.86 3.09
C GLU A 190 11.70 10.57 2.86
N ARG A 191 12.08 9.85 3.92
CA ARG A 191 12.74 8.53 3.80
C ARG A 191 11.83 7.50 3.14
N THR A 192 10.57 7.44 3.53
CA THR A 192 9.61 6.49 2.93
C THR A 192 9.38 6.80 1.45
N VAL A 193 9.25 8.08 1.09
CA VAL A 193 9.13 8.51 -0.31
C VAL A 193 10.41 8.20 -1.10
N ALA A 194 11.60 8.43 -0.52
CA ALA A 194 12.87 8.09 -1.17
C ALA A 194 12.99 6.58 -1.42
N ASN A 195 12.67 5.75 -0.43
CA ASN A 195 12.66 4.29 -0.56
C ASN A 195 11.64 3.83 -1.61
N LEU A 196 10.47 4.46 -1.65
CA LEU A 196 9.45 4.17 -2.66
C LEU A 196 9.95 4.50 -4.08
N ARG A 197 10.61 5.66 -4.27
CA ARG A 197 11.20 6.04 -5.56
C ARG A 197 12.19 5.00 -6.05
N VAL A 198 13.10 4.55 -5.19
CA VAL A 198 14.06 3.50 -5.53
C VAL A 198 13.35 2.22 -5.95
N ARG A 199 12.37 1.75 -5.19
CA ARG A 199 11.57 0.54 -5.51
C ARG A 199 10.82 0.68 -6.85
N LEU A 200 10.22 1.85 -7.11
CA LEU A 200 9.50 2.10 -8.37
C LEU A 200 10.47 2.14 -9.58
N GLN A 201 11.65 2.73 -9.42
CA GLN A 201 12.69 2.75 -10.45
C GLN A 201 13.20 1.34 -10.74
N THR A 202 13.49 0.54 -9.73
CA THR A 202 13.93 -0.85 -9.87
C THR A 202 12.86 -1.68 -10.59
N ARG A 203 11.60 -1.57 -10.15
CA ARG A 203 10.49 -2.29 -10.79
C ARG A 203 10.29 -1.90 -12.26
N SER A 204 10.38 -0.62 -12.58
CA SER A 204 10.27 -0.16 -13.98
C SER A 204 11.45 -0.63 -14.84
N ALA A 205 12.66 -0.79 -14.26
CA ALA A 205 13.80 -1.38 -14.94
C ALA A 205 13.58 -2.88 -15.21
N ASP A 206 13.11 -3.63 -14.22
CA ASP A 206 12.80 -5.06 -14.37
C ASP A 206 11.70 -5.30 -15.41
N GLU A 207 10.65 -4.46 -15.44
CA GLU A 207 9.58 -4.54 -16.44
C GLU A 207 10.11 -4.26 -17.86
N ARG A 208 11.03 -3.31 -18.03
CA ARG A 208 11.70 -3.04 -19.32
C ARG A 208 12.56 -4.21 -19.78
N ILE A 209 13.33 -4.80 -18.87
CA ILE A 209 14.16 -5.98 -19.19
C ILE A 209 13.27 -7.17 -19.60
N ARG A 210 12.16 -7.41 -18.89
CA ARG A 210 11.20 -8.47 -19.25
C ARG A 210 10.58 -8.22 -20.62
N ALA A 211 10.15 -6.99 -20.90
CA ALA A 211 9.59 -6.63 -22.21
C ALA A 211 10.61 -6.80 -23.35
N GLN A 212 11.89 -6.48 -23.13
CA GLN A 212 12.96 -6.70 -24.09
C GLN A 212 13.20 -8.20 -24.34
N ILE A 213 13.20 -9.02 -23.29
CA ILE A 213 13.34 -10.48 -23.40
C ILE A 213 12.18 -11.11 -24.18
N GLU A 214 10.95 -10.66 -23.91
CA GLU A 214 9.77 -11.13 -24.67
C GLU A 214 9.81 -10.70 -26.14
N ALA A 215 10.19 -9.46 -26.40
CA ALA A 215 10.36 -8.97 -27.77
C ALA A 215 11.46 -9.73 -28.55
N ALA A 216 12.57 -10.06 -27.88
CA ALA A 216 13.63 -10.87 -28.48
C ALA A 216 13.16 -12.29 -28.78
N LYS A 217 12.44 -12.94 -27.85
CA LYS A 217 11.86 -14.27 -28.08
C LYS A 217 10.85 -14.31 -29.22
N ALA A 218 10.01 -13.26 -29.32
CA ALA A 218 9.04 -13.15 -30.43
C ALA A 218 9.74 -12.99 -31.79
N LYS A 219 10.88 -12.29 -31.84
CA LYS A 219 11.67 -12.13 -33.06
C LYS A 219 12.34 -13.43 -33.47
N ASP A 220 12.93 -14.16 -32.54
CA ASP A 220 13.55 -15.48 -32.82
C ASP A 220 12.51 -16.51 -33.27
N ALA A 221 11.29 -16.48 -32.74
CA ALA A 221 10.19 -17.35 -33.16
C ALA A 221 9.70 -16.99 -34.58
N GLY A 222 9.69 -15.71 -34.95
CA GLY A 222 9.34 -15.26 -36.29
C GLY A 222 10.37 -15.62 -37.36
N ASP A 223 11.66 -15.57 -37.02
CA ASP A 223 12.74 -15.99 -37.93
C ASP A 223 12.80 -17.50 -38.12
N ALA A 224 12.40 -18.30 -37.10
CA ALA A 224 12.31 -19.76 -37.23
C ALA A 224 11.19 -20.21 -38.15
N ASP A 225 10.06 -19.51 -38.21
CA ASP A 225 8.92 -19.81 -39.07
C ASP A 225 9.20 -19.41 -40.55
N ALA A 226 9.93 -18.30 -40.75
CA ALA A 226 10.34 -17.85 -42.08
C ALA A 226 11.34 -18.80 -42.80
N THR A 227 12.17 -19.52 -42.01
CA THR A 227 13.14 -20.50 -42.58
C THR A 227 12.51 -21.86 -42.86
N ALA A 228 11.33 -22.20 -42.28
CA ALA A 228 10.61 -23.44 -42.54
C ALA A 228 9.84 -23.43 -43.88
N ASP A 229 9.43 -22.25 -44.34
CA ASP A 229 8.64 -22.12 -45.60
C ASP A 229 9.51 -22.17 -46.86
N ASP A 230 10.81 -21.82 -46.77
CA ASP A 230 11.74 -21.82 -47.94
C ASP A 230 12.28 -23.23 -48.26
N THR A 231 12.17 -24.20 -47.36
CA THR A 231 12.58 -25.60 -47.62
C THR A 231 11.51 -26.48 -48.25
N GLY A 232 10.25 -26.01 -48.32
CA GLY A 232 9.11 -26.73 -48.87
C GLY A 232 8.96 -26.63 -50.42
N GLN A 233 9.59 -25.63 -51.06
CA GLN A 233 9.37 -25.36 -52.49
C GLN A 233 10.41 -26.02 -53.43
N ALA A 234 11.48 -26.61 -52.92
CA ALA A 234 12.56 -27.24 -53.73
C ALA A 234 12.35 -28.75 -54.05
N ALA A 235 11.32 -29.40 -53.51
CA ALA A 235 11.11 -30.86 -53.67
C ALA A 235 10.01 -31.26 -54.67
N GLY A 236 9.44 -30.31 -55.43
CA GLY A 236 8.30 -30.54 -56.29
C GLY A 236 8.53 -30.60 -57.83
N ALA A 237 9.80 -30.47 -58.31
CA ALA A 237 10.09 -30.37 -59.74
C ALA A 237 11.03 -31.48 -60.26
N GLY A 238 10.62 -32.73 -60.20
CA GLY A 238 11.51 -33.78 -60.70
C GLY A 238 10.94 -35.18 -60.86
N ILE A 239 9.69 -35.37 -61.31
CA ILE A 239 9.28 -36.69 -61.83
C ILE A 239 8.18 -36.45 -62.86
N LYS A 240 8.59 -36.20 -64.12
CA LYS A 240 7.78 -36.50 -65.34
C LYS A 240 8.71 -36.63 -66.54
N ARG A 241 9.17 -37.87 -66.85
CA ARG A 241 9.48 -38.42 -68.15
C ARG A 241 10.09 -39.79 -68.01
N ALA A 242 9.30 -40.83 -68.26
CA ALA A 242 9.64 -42.01 -69.02
C ALA A 242 8.54 -43.07 -68.90
N ALA A 243 7.66 -43.09 -69.84
CA ALA A 243 6.96 -44.32 -70.26
C ALA A 243 6.50 -44.09 -71.66
N MET A 244 7.28 -44.61 -72.57
CA MET A 244 6.83 -45.24 -73.82
C MET A 244 7.68 -46.48 -73.99
#